data_0c21cdef724c5c83bc1e4f0c6404b6a1
#
_entry.id   0c21cdef724c5c83bc1e4f0c6404b6a1
#
_cell.length_a   1.000
_cell.length_b   1.000
_cell.length_c   1.000
_cell.angle_alpha   90.00
_cell.angle_beta   90.00
_cell.angle_gamma   90.00
#
_symmetry.space_group_name_H-M   'P 1'
#
loop_
_entity.id
_entity.type
_entity.pdbx_description
1 polymer ?
#
loop_
_entity_poly.entity_id
_entity_poly.type
_entity_poly.pdbx_seq_one_letter_code
_entity_poly.pdbx_strand_id
1 'polypeptide(L)'
;MRVDFHSVVGKIKPMHATNNGPAVTVYTYEDGSFEPYDSYKIDNAPPNRVQDTNLNEFKQAGIPYARNHDASFYYRYGGDHTVDVAYIFRDFDADPTDPDNYDFACTDHYIKGCVLADTEVFYRLGHRIEHEIKKYGTLPPKDFHKWAVICEHIIRHYTEGWANGFRFKMEYWEIWNEPDLHWNDGKVSPTWGGTFEQFCEFYDIAATHLKTCFPHLKIGGPACSGSMVWTEKFLSQLKAPLDFYSWHCYAPTTKAVMDKAQKVRGFLDQYGYPEAESILNEWNYVQAWRGDDYIYSQEQQAKIKGAAFVAATMSAAQRGSIDMLMYYDARPGTHWNGMFSSLPMGKVLKAYYPFPMFNTLYQLGNCVETITEEEGGYICAARNGDEAAVLLTHFNNDDSTEAKNFSIDLVGFGDENGAEVEFYLLDETHDCTFAGKSTYYGDRFSIELPMPNFTSYLLKIKKKQLN
;
A
#
# COMPACT_ATOMS: atom_id res chain seq x y z
N MET A 1 -4.80 -28.14 4.85
CA MET A 1 -3.76 -27.18 4.38
C MET A 1 -2.37 -27.70 4.68
N ARG A 2 -1.34 -27.26 3.94
CA ARG A 2 0.06 -27.67 4.19
C ARG A 2 1.00 -26.48 4.08
N VAL A 3 2.01 -26.41 4.95
CA VAL A 3 3.17 -25.53 4.87
C VAL A 3 4.44 -26.39 4.83
N ASP A 4 5.28 -26.19 3.82
CA ASP A 4 6.54 -26.90 3.69
C ASP A 4 7.72 -25.93 3.88
N PHE A 5 8.28 -25.92 5.08
CA PHE A 5 9.39 -25.06 5.43
C PHE A 5 10.74 -25.49 4.80
N HIS A 6 10.84 -26.69 4.21
CA HIS A 6 12.01 -27.07 3.42
C HIS A 6 12.05 -26.36 2.07
N SER A 7 10.88 -26.00 1.53
CA SER A 7 10.72 -25.42 0.18
C SER A 7 10.60 -23.89 0.25
N VAL A 8 11.74 -23.18 0.08
CA VAL A 8 11.72 -21.71 -0.09
C VAL A 8 11.39 -21.40 -1.54
N VAL A 9 10.30 -20.66 -1.77
CA VAL A 9 9.76 -20.33 -3.10
C VAL A 9 10.00 -18.90 -3.53
N GLY A 10 10.67 -18.08 -2.70
CA GLY A 10 11.00 -16.70 -3.02
C GLY A 10 11.16 -15.83 -1.78
N LYS A 11 10.95 -14.54 -1.95
CA LYS A 11 10.90 -13.56 -0.86
C LYS A 11 9.46 -13.19 -0.52
N ILE A 12 9.22 -12.78 0.72
CA ILE A 12 7.96 -12.12 1.07
C ILE A 12 7.97 -10.74 0.43
N LYS A 13 6.95 -10.46 -0.36
CA LYS A 13 6.74 -9.19 -1.08
C LYS A 13 6.09 -8.14 -0.15
N PRO A 14 6.18 -6.83 -0.45
CA PRO A 14 5.59 -5.77 0.36
C PRO A 14 4.06 -5.67 0.16
N MET A 15 3.30 -6.64 0.67
CA MET A 15 1.84 -6.68 0.54
C MET A 15 1.09 -5.82 1.58
N HIS A 16 1.81 -5.22 2.53
CA HIS A 16 1.26 -4.40 3.62
C HIS A 16 1.67 -2.91 3.50
N ALA A 17 1.86 -2.43 2.27
CA ALA A 17 2.01 -1.01 2.02
C ALA A 17 0.65 -0.30 1.97
N THR A 18 0.66 1.04 2.01
CA THR A 18 -0.56 1.86 2.10
C THR A 18 -0.56 3.03 1.14
N ASN A 19 -1.74 3.58 0.86
CA ASN A 19 -1.87 4.97 0.46
C ASN A 19 -1.82 5.84 1.72
N ASN A 20 -1.16 6.98 1.59
CA ASN A 20 -0.90 7.96 2.62
C ASN A 20 -0.04 7.45 3.78
N GLY A 21 0.78 8.35 4.28
CA GLY A 21 1.66 8.13 5.42
C GLY A 21 0.98 8.43 6.76
N PRO A 22 1.75 8.42 7.85
CA PRO A 22 1.22 8.68 9.17
C PRO A 22 0.72 10.12 9.30
N ALA A 23 -0.31 10.28 10.10
CA ALA A 23 -0.77 11.56 10.59
C ALA A 23 0.15 12.02 11.72
N VAL A 24 1.10 12.88 11.43
CA VAL A 24 2.07 13.41 12.38
C VAL A 24 2.43 14.85 12.06
N THR A 25 2.53 15.69 13.08
CA THR A 25 3.15 17.02 12.95
C THR A 25 4.65 16.87 13.20
N VAL A 26 5.47 17.47 12.35
CA VAL A 26 6.93 17.39 12.42
C VAL A 26 7.50 18.73 12.82
N TYR A 27 8.39 18.72 13.79
CA TYR A 27 9.21 19.87 14.14
C TYR A 27 10.56 19.76 13.41
N THR A 28 10.98 20.83 12.76
CA THR A 28 12.28 20.90 12.06
C THR A 28 13.15 21.95 12.73
N TYR A 29 14.36 21.58 13.13
CA TYR A 29 15.36 22.45 13.75
C TYR A 29 16.13 23.26 12.68
N GLU A 30 16.83 24.32 13.14
CA GLU A 30 17.63 25.20 12.25
C GLU A 30 18.76 24.45 11.52
N ASP A 31 19.28 23.37 12.10
CA ASP A 31 20.31 22.51 11.50
C ASP A 31 19.75 21.51 10.47
N GLY A 32 18.42 21.53 10.24
CA GLY A 32 17.74 20.63 9.33
C GLY A 32 17.34 19.27 9.90
N SER A 33 17.75 18.97 11.14
CA SER A 33 17.24 17.78 11.86
C SER A 33 15.75 17.93 12.16
N PHE A 34 15.05 16.80 12.34
CA PHE A 34 13.60 16.82 12.60
C PHE A 34 13.14 15.68 13.49
N GLU A 35 12.06 15.92 14.22
CA GLU A 35 11.43 14.95 15.10
C GLU A 35 9.90 15.13 15.09
N PRO A 36 9.13 14.17 15.62
CA PRO A 36 7.70 14.39 15.87
C PRO A 36 7.49 15.57 16.80
N TYR A 37 6.56 16.46 16.43
CA TYR A 37 6.21 17.61 17.27
C TYR A 37 5.63 17.14 18.61
N ASP A 38 6.33 17.44 19.70
CA ASP A 38 5.88 17.20 21.05
C ASP A 38 5.48 18.52 21.70
N SER A 39 4.21 18.86 21.63
CA SER A 39 3.70 20.11 22.20
C SER A 39 3.92 20.21 23.72
N TYR A 40 4.08 19.09 24.43
CA TYR A 40 4.40 19.11 25.86
C TYR A 40 5.81 19.63 26.13
N LYS A 41 6.78 19.21 25.32
CA LYS A 41 8.17 19.71 25.45
C LYS A 41 8.30 21.16 25.00
N ILE A 42 7.58 21.55 23.95
CA ILE A 42 7.74 22.88 23.34
C ILE A 42 6.82 23.90 23.97
N ASP A 43 5.55 23.55 24.24
CA ASP A 43 4.50 24.48 24.69
C ASP A 43 4.09 24.27 26.16
N ASN A 44 4.73 23.34 26.88
CA ASN A 44 4.31 22.92 28.21
C ASN A 44 2.83 22.51 28.29
N ALA A 45 2.34 21.82 27.26
CA ALA A 45 0.96 21.36 27.21
C ALA A 45 0.66 20.32 28.29
N PRO A 46 -0.60 20.21 28.76
CA PRO A 46 -0.97 19.25 29.81
C PRO A 46 -0.65 17.80 29.39
N PRO A 47 -0.17 16.94 30.32
CA PRO A 47 0.26 15.57 30.02
C PRO A 47 -0.89 14.63 29.62
N ASN A 48 -2.14 15.02 29.81
CA ASN A 48 -3.33 14.26 29.43
C ASN A 48 -3.92 14.71 28.09
N ARG A 49 -3.19 15.49 27.30
CA ARG A 49 -3.60 15.84 25.94
C ARG A 49 -3.73 14.59 25.10
N VAL A 50 -4.87 14.45 24.38
CA VAL A 50 -5.09 13.36 23.45
C VAL A 50 -4.03 13.43 22.35
N GLN A 51 -3.33 12.31 22.15
CA GLN A 51 -2.31 12.21 21.10
C GLN A 51 -2.99 12.24 19.71
N ASP A 52 -2.59 13.19 18.90
CA ASP A 52 -3.18 13.46 17.59
C ASP A 52 -2.36 12.83 16.45
N THR A 53 -1.79 11.66 16.68
CA THR A 53 -0.89 11.00 15.73
C THR A 53 -1.11 9.49 15.75
N ASN A 54 -0.82 8.83 14.64
CA ASN A 54 -0.74 7.37 14.53
C ASN A 54 0.67 6.89 14.14
N LEU A 55 1.69 7.72 14.40
CA LEU A 55 3.07 7.42 14.06
C LEU A 55 3.57 6.10 14.67
N ASN A 56 3.23 5.85 15.94
CA ASN A 56 3.64 4.63 16.64
C ASN A 56 2.99 3.40 16.04
N GLU A 57 1.72 3.49 15.69
CA GLU A 57 0.96 2.41 15.04
C GLU A 57 1.52 2.12 13.65
N PHE A 58 1.91 3.15 12.89
CA PHE A 58 2.60 2.98 11.61
C PHE A 58 3.91 2.21 11.77
N LYS A 59 4.76 2.61 12.75
CA LYS A 59 6.00 1.90 13.06
C LYS A 59 5.77 0.45 13.48
N GLN A 60 4.80 0.22 14.36
CA GLN A 60 4.46 -1.14 14.84
C GLN A 60 3.94 -2.04 13.70
N ALA A 61 3.20 -1.46 12.76
CA ALA A 61 2.75 -2.18 11.58
C ALA A 61 3.88 -2.47 10.58
N GLY A 62 5.01 -1.76 10.69
CA GLY A 62 6.18 -1.91 9.81
C GLY A 62 5.85 -1.64 8.36
N ILE A 63 5.01 -0.65 8.09
CA ILE A 63 4.53 -0.32 6.73
C ILE A 63 5.71 0.07 5.86
N PRO A 64 6.05 -0.71 4.80
CA PRO A 64 7.28 -0.50 4.04
C PRO A 64 7.21 0.70 3.10
N TYR A 65 6.03 0.95 2.50
CA TYR A 65 5.81 2.03 1.54
C TYR A 65 4.49 2.74 1.80
N ALA A 66 4.49 4.06 1.57
CA ALA A 66 3.28 4.89 1.56
C ALA A 66 3.21 5.69 0.26
N ARG A 67 2.16 5.46 -0.53
CA ARG A 67 1.84 6.26 -1.73
C ARG A 67 1.18 7.56 -1.30
N ASN A 68 1.69 8.69 -1.75
CA ASN A 68 1.29 10.02 -1.28
C ASN A 68 0.15 10.66 -2.09
N HIS A 69 -0.77 9.88 -2.68
CA HIS A 69 -1.77 10.40 -3.62
C HIS A 69 -2.62 11.54 -3.07
N ASP A 70 -3.19 11.38 -1.86
CA ASP A 70 -4.07 12.38 -1.23
C ASP A 70 -3.40 13.17 -0.10
N ALA A 71 -2.08 13.22 -0.09
CA ALA A 71 -1.38 13.88 0.99
C ALA A 71 -1.61 15.39 0.98
N SER A 72 -2.10 15.91 2.09
CA SER A 72 -2.30 17.33 2.32
C SER A 72 -1.69 17.76 3.64
N PHE A 73 -1.28 19.04 3.75
CA PHE A 73 -0.66 19.57 4.95
C PHE A 73 -1.61 19.54 6.16
N TYR A 74 -2.87 19.87 5.91
CA TYR A 74 -3.92 19.88 6.95
C TYR A 74 -4.88 18.70 6.78
N TYR A 75 -4.39 17.49 7.00
CA TYR A 75 -5.16 16.27 6.79
C TYR A 75 -6.50 16.20 7.57
N ARG A 76 -6.64 16.94 8.67
CA ARG A 76 -7.87 17.00 9.47
C ARG A 76 -8.94 17.91 8.89
N TYR A 77 -8.52 18.97 8.23
CA TYR A 77 -9.42 20.04 7.78
C TYR A 77 -9.59 20.06 6.26
N GLY A 78 -8.97 19.11 5.56
CA GLY A 78 -8.79 19.18 4.12
C GLY A 78 -7.72 20.20 3.76
N GLY A 79 -7.75 20.70 2.55
CA GLY A 79 -6.78 21.65 2.02
C GLY A 79 -6.19 21.18 0.71
N ASP A 80 -5.21 21.94 0.23
CA ASP A 80 -4.53 21.62 -1.01
C ASP A 80 -3.71 20.34 -0.86
N HIS A 81 -3.68 19.53 -1.90
CA HIS A 81 -2.81 18.36 -1.99
C HIS A 81 -1.40 18.85 -2.26
N THR A 82 -0.62 18.97 -1.20
CA THR A 82 0.70 19.60 -1.20
C THR A 82 1.76 18.84 -1.98
N VAL A 83 1.47 17.59 -2.32
CA VAL A 83 2.31 16.71 -3.14
C VAL A 83 2.07 16.86 -4.64
N ASP A 84 1.04 17.58 -5.04
CA ASP A 84 0.74 17.81 -6.45
C ASP A 84 1.83 18.68 -7.11
N VAL A 85 2.20 18.32 -8.33
CA VAL A 85 3.23 19.04 -9.10
C VAL A 85 2.87 20.53 -9.24
N ALA A 86 1.58 20.82 -9.52
CA ALA A 86 1.10 22.19 -9.64
C ALA A 86 1.03 22.95 -8.31
N TYR A 87 1.08 22.27 -7.15
CA TYR A 87 1.21 22.91 -5.86
C TYR A 87 2.67 23.31 -5.57
N ILE A 88 3.60 22.42 -5.88
CA ILE A 88 5.03 22.64 -5.68
C ILE A 88 5.57 23.69 -6.67
N PHE A 89 5.20 23.59 -7.95
CA PHE A 89 5.60 24.52 -9.02
C PHE A 89 4.34 25.25 -9.54
N ARG A 90 4.04 26.38 -8.93
CA ARG A 90 2.73 27.06 -9.11
C ARG A 90 2.61 27.85 -10.41
N ASP A 91 3.69 28.47 -10.86
CA ASP A 91 3.72 29.22 -12.12
C ASP A 91 4.36 28.37 -13.21
N PHE A 92 3.54 27.72 -14.02
CA PHE A 92 4.02 26.87 -15.09
C PHE A 92 4.86 27.63 -16.14
N ASP A 93 4.74 28.96 -16.24
CA ASP A 93 5.47 29.79 -17.21
C ASP A 93 6.86 30.19 -16.67
N ALA A 94 7.14 30.03 -15.36
CA ALA A 94 8.45 30.27 -14.72
C ALA A 94 9.54 29.29 -15.17
N ASP A 95 10.82 29.62 -14.92
CA ASP A 95 11.96 28.74 -15.23
C ASP A 95 11.98 27.51 -14.33
N PRO A 96 11.89 26.28 -14.87
CA PRO A 96 11.89 25.06 -14.07
C PRO A 96 13.25 24.69 -13.46
N THR A 97 14.33 25.38 -13.84
CA THR A 97 15.69 25.15 -13.29
C THR A 97 16.02 26.07 -12.12
N ASP A 98 15.20 27.09 -11.89
CA ASP A 98 15.37 28.04 -10.80
C ASP A 98 14.68 27.51 -9.52
N PRO A 99 15.45 27.21 -8.45
CA PRO A 99 14.90 26.67 -7.20
C PRO A 99 13.90 27.61 -6.51
N ASP A 100 13.97 28.93 -6.74
CA ASP A 100 13.07 29.91 -6.12
C ASP A 100 11.62 29.81 -6.68
N ASN A 101 11.41 29.07 -7.76
CA ASN A 101 10.09 28.83 -8.34
C ASN A 101 9.36 27.61 -7.73
N TYR A 102 9.96 26.92 -6.75
CA TYR A 102 9.40 25.74 -6.09
C TYR A 102 9.05 26.02 -4.62
N ASP A 103 7.89 25.56 -4.19
CA ASP A 103 7.47 25.58 -2.79
C ASP A 103 7.37 24.16 -2.24
N PHE A 104 8.43 23.70 -1.59
CA PHE A 104 8.51 22.36 -1.01
C PHE A 104 8.02 22.29 0.45
N ALA A 105 7.80 23.42 1.12
CA ALA A 105 7.66 23.47 2.58
C ALA A 105 6.61 22.48 3.15
N CYS A 106 5.41 22.45 2.57
CA CYS A 106 4.35 21.58 3.03
C CYS A 106 4.56 20.12 2.63
N THR A 107 5.14 19.88 1.44
CA THR A 107 5.45 18.53 0.95
C THR A 107 6.56 17.91 1.78
N ASP A 108 7.61 18.69 2.12
CA ASP A 108 8.70 18.28 3.01
C ASP A 108 8.18 17.81 4.37
N HIS A 109 7.23 18.55 4.93
CA HIS A 109 6.63 18.19 6.21
C HIS A 109 5.99 16.80 6.15
N TYR A 110 5.24 16.51 5.09
CA TYR A 110 4.61 15.21 4.88
C TYR A 110 5.65 14.09 4.69
N ILE A 111 6.65 14.31 3.82
CA ILE A 111 7.69 13.32 3.53
C ILE A 111 8.50 12.99 4.81
N LYS A 112 8.87 14.00 5.62
CA LYS A 112 9.52 13.82 6.91
C LYS A 112 8.68 12.94 7.85
N GLY A 113 7.35 13.10 7.85
CA GLY A 113 6.46 12.24 8.62
C GLY A 113 6.57 10.76 8.24
N CYS A 114 6.65 10.45 6.95
CA CYS A 114 6.87 9.08 6.48
C CYS A 114 8.26 8.56 6.88
N VAL A 115 9.31 9.37 6.74
CA VAL A 115 10.68 9.02 7.16
C VAL A 115 10.74 8.73 8.66
N LEU A 116 10.06 9.53 9.48
CA LEU A 116 9.95 9.27 10.93
C LEU A 116 9.23 7.96 11.26
N ALA A 117 8.41 7.44 10.36
CA ALA A 117 7.73 6.14 10.50
C ALA A 117 8.56 4.95 9.98
N ASP A 118 9.78 5.19 9.49
CA ASP A 118 10.59 4.20 8.77
C ASP A 118 9.87 3.65 7.50
N THR A 119 9.01 4.49 6.89
CA THR A 119 8.19 4.17 5.72
C THR A 119 8.74 4.91 4.50
N GLU A 120 9.09 4.18 3.43
CA GLU A 120 9.55 4.78 2.18
C GLU A 120 8.36 5.39 1.41
N VAL A 121 8.56 6.58 0.83
CA VAL A 121 7.50 7.22 0.04
C VAL A 121 7.52 6.69 -1.39
N PHE A 122 6.37 6.22 -1.84
CA PHE A 122 6.05 5.95 -3.23
C PHE A 122 5.38 7.21 -3.80
N TYR A 123 6.12 8.00 -4.59
CA TYR A 123 5.70 9.34 -4.95
C TYR A 123 4.87 9.37 -6.23
N ARG A 124 3.61 9.85 -6.15
CA ARG A 124 2.76 10.13 -7.30
C ARG A 124 3.03 11.54 -7.85
N LEU A 125 3.70 11.63 -8.99
CA LEU A 125 3.85 12.85 -9.77
C LEU A 125 2.58 13.10 -10.60
N GLY A 126 1.85 14.17 -10.31
CA GLY A 126 0.60 14.46 -11.00
C GLY A 126 -0.25 15.46 -10.23
N HIS A 127 -1.56 15.25 -10.28
CA HIS A 127 -2.52 16.13 -9.65
C HIS A 127 -3.63 15.32 -8.97
N ARG A 128 -4.31 15.91 -7.97
CA ARG A 128 -5.49 15.35 -7.30
C ARG A 128 -6.64 15.11 -8.27
N ILE A 129 -7.62 14.31 -7.88
CA ILE A 129 -8.89 14.18 -8.60
C ILE A 129 -9.67 15.50 -8.48
N GLU A 130 -10.13 16.06 -9.60
CA GLU A 130 -10.92 17.28 -9.65
C GLU A 130 -12.36 16.96 -10.08
N HIS A 131 -13.25 16.81 -9.10
CA HIS A 131 -14.68 16.58 -9.36
C HIS A 131 -15.41 17.84 -9.84
N GLU A 132 -14.80 19.01 -9.72
CA GLU A 132 -15.34 20.30 -10.15
C GLU A 132 -15.42 20.38 -11.69
N ILE A 133 -16.37 21.16 -12.20
CA ILE A 133 -16.51 21.40 -13.65
C ILE A 133 -15.28 22.13 -14.17
N LYS A 134 -14.84 23.19 -13.47
CA LYS A 134 -13.62 23.91 -13.81
C LYS A 134 -12.40 23.10 -13.36
N LYS A 135 -11.52 22.80 -14.29
CA LYS A 135 -10.26 22.07 -14.05
C LYS A 135 -9.12 23.05 -13.83
N TYR A 136 -8.20 22.69 -12.94
CA TYR A 136 -7.03 23.51 -12.58
C TYR A 136 -5.72 22.79 -12.91
N GLY A 137 -5.58 21.51 -12.54
CA GLY A 137 -4.35 20.74 -12.72
C GLY A 137 -4.52 19.43 -13.49
N THR A 138 -5.76 19.01 -13.82
CA THR A 138 -6.03 17.78 -14.57
C THR A 138 -6.18 18.00 -16.09
N LEU A 139 -6.02 19.23 -16.58
CA LEU A 139 -5.84 19.48 -18.01
C LEU A 139 -4.44 19.05 -18.46
N PRO A 140 -4.26 18.66 -19.75
CA PRO A 140 -2.93 18.43 -20.28
C PRO A 140 -1.99 19.61 -20.01
N PRO A 141 -0.78 19.39 -19.48
CA PRO A 141 0.21 20.46 -19.36
C PRO A 141 0.44 21.18 -20.70
N LYS A 142 0.67 22.49 -20.67
CA LYS A 142 0.94 23.29 -21.89
C LYS A 142 2.17 22.80 -22.67
N ASP A 143 3.14 22.22 -21.96
CA ASP A 143 4.39 21.68 -22.47
C ASP A 143 4.78 20.43 -21.67
N PHE A 144 4.77 19.27 -22.32
CA PHE A 144 5.04 17.98 -21.69
C PHE A 144 6.52 17.81 -21.30
N HIS A 145 7.44 18.37 -22.09
CA HIS A 145 8.86 18.36 -21.77
C HIS A 145 9.16 19.22 -20.55
N LYS A 146 8.58 20.41 -20.46
CA LYS A 146 8.72 21.28 -19.29
C LYS A 146 8.15 20.62 -18.04
N TRP A 147 7.00 19.96 -18.14
CA TRP A 147 6.43 19.20 -17.02
C TRP A 147 7.39 18.09 -16.53
N ALA A 148 8.03 17.39 -17.46
CA ALA A 148 9.02 16.36 -17.12
C ALA A 148 10.25 16.95 -16.42
N VAL A 149 10.73 18.13 -16.84
CA VAL A 149 11.83 18.85 -16.16
C VAL A 149 11.43 19.32 -14.77
N ILE A 150 10.19 19.79 -14.58
CA ILE A 150 9.67 20.13 -13.24
C ILE A 150 9.70 18.89 -12.34
N CYS A 151 9.22 17.75 -12.83
CA CYS A 151 9.24 16.47 -12.08
C CYS A 151 10.69 16.02 -11.79
N GLU A 152 11.61 16.19 -12.73
CA GLU A 152 13.04 15.91 -12.50
C GLU A 152 13.55 16.68 -11.27
N HIS A 153 13.25 17.97 -11.15
CA HIS A 153 13.72 18.79 -10.04
C HIS A 153 13.04 18.44 -8.71
N ILE A 154 11.78 17.98 -8.74
CA ILE A 154 11.12 17.40 -7.56
C ILE A 154 11.86 16.14 -7.10
N ILE A 155 12.23 15.24 -8.01
CA ILE A 155 13.01 14.04 -7.68
C ILE A 155 14.38 14.42 -7.11
N ARG A 156 15.11 15.34 -7.74
CA ARG A 156 16.42 15.83 -7.29
C ARG A 156 16.36 16.45 -5.90
N HIS A 157 15.25 17.15 -5.57
CA HIS A 157 15.06 17.74 -4.25
C HIS A 157 15.07 16.66 -3.16
N TYR A 158 14.34 15.57 -3.35
CA TYR A 158 14.23 14.51 -2.34
C TYR A 158 15.36 13.49 -2.36
N THR A 159 16.03 13.28 -3.49
CA THR A 159 17.04 12.22 -3.65
C THR A 159 18.48 12.73 -3.77
N GLU A 160 18.69 13.96 -4.24
CA GLU A 160 20.02 14.52 -4.51
C GLU A 160 20.34 15.78 -3.71
N GLY A 161 19.36 16.36 -2.98
CA GLY A 161 19.54 17.57 -2.16
C GLY A 161 19.44 18.88 -2.94
N TRP A 162 18.87 18.87 -4.13
CA TRP A 162 18.65 20.11 -4.91
C TRP A 162 17.69 21.06 -4.16
N ALA A 163 17.89 22.38 -4.32
CA ALA A 163 17.09 23.42 -3.64
C ALA A 163 17.03 23.27 -2.11
N ASN A 164 18.17 23.00 -1.47
CA ASN A 164 18.27 22.71 -0.03
C ASN A 164 17.41 21.49 0.41
N GLY A 165 17.22 20.55 -0.47
CA GLY A 165 16.42 19.34 -0.25
C GLY A 165 17.14 18.24 0.51
N PHE A 166 16.77 17.00 0.26
CA PHE A 166 17.14 15.82 1.03
C PHE A 166 17.87 14.79 0.17
N ARG A 167 18.37 13.74 0.85
CA ARG A 167 18.92 12.52 0.23
C ARG A 167 18.20 11.30 0.82
N PHE A 168 16.87 11.33 0.73
CA PHE A 168 16.04 10.23 1.21
C PHE A 168 16.10 9.06 0.23
N LYS A 169 15.93 7.85 0.76
CA LYS A 169 15.68 6.68 -0.06
C LYS A 169 14.24 6.74 -0.55
N MET A 170 14.04 7.01 -1.83
CA MET A 170 12.74 7.03 -2.51
C MET A 170 12.93 6.40 -3.90
N GLU A 171 12.58 5.12 -4.00
CA GLU A 171 12.87 4.32 -5.19
C GLU A 171 11.81 4.50 -6.28
N TYR A 172 10.52 4.65 -5.90
CA TYR A 172 9.38 4.61 -6.81
C TYR A 172 8.80 5.99 -7.09
N TRP A 173 8.67 6.31 -8.39
CA TRP A 173 8.12 7.57 -8.88
C TRP A 173 7.06 7.29 -9.94
N GLU A 174 5.81 7.56 -9.59
CA GLU A 174 4.63 7.26 -10.39
C GLU A 174 4.18 8.47 -11.20
N ILE A 175 3.95 8.27 -12.50
CA ILE A 175 3.43 9.32 -13.39
C ILE A 175 1.92 9.22 -13.44
N TRP A 176 1.24 10.25 -12.90
CA TRP A 176 -0.20 10.47 -12.94
C TRP A 176 -1.03 9.62 -11.99
N ASN A 177 -2.40 9.75 -12.13
CA ASN A 177 -3.40 8.98 -11.40
C ASN A 177 -4.69 8.86 -12.20
N GLU A 178 -5.20 7.65 -12.42
CA GLU A 178 -6.49 7.29 -13.02
C GLU A 178 -6.83 8.01 -14.34
N PRO A 179 -5.94 8.08 -15.33
CA PRO A 179 -6.22 8.79 -16.59
C PRO A 179 -7.38 8.14 -17.38
N ASP A 180 -7.75 6.91 -17.03
CA ASP A 180 -8.83 6.13 -17.60
C ASP A 180 -10.20 6.39 -16.93
N LEU A 181 -10.27 7.18 -15.86
CA LEU A 181 -11.52 7.43 -15.16
C LEU A 181 -12.48 8.26 -16.03
N HIS A 182 -13.68 7.71 -16.26
CA HIS A 182 -14.67 8.24 -17.21
C HIS A 182 -14.24 8.29 -18.68
N TRP A 183 -13.20 7.55 -19.07
CA TRP A 183 -12.81 7.42 -20.46
C TRP A 183 -13.96 6.76 -21.28
N ASN A 184 -14.41 7.43 -22.34
CA ASN A 184 -15.48 6.98 -23.25
C ASN A 184 -16.88 6.77 -22.64
N ASP A 185 -17.18 7.29 -21.45
CA ASP A 185 -18.52 7.21 -20.86
C ASP A 185 -19.35 8.50 -21.07
N GLY A 186 -18.83 9.44 -21.85
CA GLY A 186 -19.50 10.72 -22.17
C GLY A 186 -19.45 11.76 -21.07
N LYS A 187 -18.73 11.51 -19.97
CA LYS A 187 -18.53 12.46 -18.87
C LYS A 187 -17.20 13.18 -19.01
N VAL A 188 -17.12 14.35 -18.38
CA VAL A 188 -15.85 15.06 -18.23
C VAL A 188 -14.98 14.28 -17.23
N SER A 189 -13.79 13.84 -17.67
CA SER A 189 -12.86 13.14 -16.79
C SER A 189 -12.41 14.06 -15.64
N PRO A 190 -12.43 13.57 -14.39
CA PRO A 190 -11.94 14.32 -13.24
C PRO A 190 -10.42 14.23 -13.05
N THR A 191 -9.75 13.44 -13.89
CA THR A 191 -8.32 13.08 -13.71
C THR A 191 -7.46 13.40 -14.92
N TRP A 192 -8.00 13.35 -16.14
CA TRP A 192 -7.31 13.74 -17.36
C TRP A 192 -8.28 14.41 -18.34
N GLY A 193 -8.11 15.71 -18.56
CA GLY A 193 -8.97 16.53 -19.42
C GLY A 193 -8.58 16.53 -20.90
N GLY A 194 -7.57 15.73 -21.30
CA GLY A 194 -7.13 15.55 -22.68
C GLY A 194 -7.66 14.28 -23.33
N THR A 195 -7.19 13.99 -24.55
CA THR A 195 -7.48 12.74 -25.23
C THR A 195 -6.60 11.60 -24.73
N PHE A 196 -6.94 10.37 -25.08
CA PHE A 196 -6.11 9.19 -24.82
C PHE A 196 -4.73 9.31 -25.48
N GLU A 197 -4.69 9.76 -26.74
CA GLU A 197 -3.46 9.93 -27.52
C GLU A 197 -2.54 10.99 -26.90
N GLN A 198 -3.12 12.09 -26.40
CA GLN A 198 -2.37 13.11 -25.65
C GLN A 198 -1.80 12.54 -24.35
N PHE A 199 -2.52 11.67 -23.66
CA PHE A 199 -1.99 11.01 -22.46
C PHE A 199 -0.82 10.09 -22.78
N CYS A 200 -0.91 9.30 -23.85
CA CYS A 200 0.19 8.43 -24.28
C CYS A 200 1.45 9.25 -24.63
N GLU A 201 1.29 10.34 -25.37
CA GLU A 201 2.40 11.26 -25.71
C GLU A 201 3.02 11.90 -24.46
N PHE A 202 2.18 12.39 -23.56
CA PHE A 202 2.60 12.96 -22.27
C PHE A 202 3.40 11.94 -21.44
N TYR A 203 2.86 10.72 -21.30
CA TYR A 203 3.51 9.66 -20.51
C TYR A 203 4.85 9.24 -21.13
N ASP A 204 4.89 9.01 -22.44
CA ASP A 204 6.11 8.64 -23.16
C ASP A 204 7.22 9.69 -22.98
N ILE A 205 6.90 10.98 -23.10
CA ILE A 205 7.85 12.08 -22.91
C ILE A 205 8.33 12.10 -21.45
N ALA A 206 7.42 12.09 -20.49
CA ALA A 206 7.76 12.20 -19.07
C ALA A 206 8.58 10.99 -18.59
N ALA A 207 8.13 9.76 -18.89
CA ALA A 207 8.81 8.55 -18.45
C ALA A 207 10.20 8.40 -19.09
N THR A 208 10.34 8.71 -20.38
CA THR A 208 11.64 8.68 -21.07
C THR A 208 12.61 9.70 -20.49
N HIS A 209 12.17 10.93 -20.24
CA HIS A 209 12.99 11.97 -19.63
C HIS A 209 13.46 11.56 -18.24
N LEU A 210 12.52 11.16 -17.36
CA LEU A 210 12.83 10.81 -15.98
C LEU A 210 13.72 9.57 -15.90
N LYS A 211 13.48 8.55 -16.73
CA LYS A 211 14.33 7.36 -16.75
C LYS A 211 15.74 7.65 -17.28
N THR A 212 15.88 8.61 -18.18
CA THR A 212 17.19 9.08 -18.67
C THR A 212 17.96 9.80 -17.57
N CYS A 213 17.29 10.66 -16.80
CA CYS A 213 17.91 11.39 -15.68
C CYS A 213 18.24 10.47 -14.49
N PHE A 214 17.37 9.47 -14.23
CA PHE A 214 17.44 8.59 -13.05
C PHE A 214 17.36 7.12 -13.43
N PRO A 215 18.37 6.55 -14.11
CA PRO A 215 18.33 5.16 -14.58
C PRO A 215 18.22 4.13 -13.44
N HIS A 216 18.61 4.50 -12.23
CA HIS A 216 18.59 3.67 -11.02
C HIS A 216 17.26 3.71 -10.25
N LEU A 217 16.39 4.69 -10.51
CA LEU A 217 15.07 4.79 -9.90
C LEU A 217 14.02 4.04 -10.72
N LYS A 218 12.95 3.63 -10.08
CA LYS A 218 11.80 3.01 -10.73
C LYS A 218 10.79 4.07 -11.16
N ILE A 219 10.60 4.20 -12.47
CA ILE A 219 9.65 5.13 -13.10
C ILE A 219 8.52 4.32 -13.72
N GLY A 220 7.28 4.62 -13.35
CA GLY A 220 6.13 3.87 -13.83
C GLY A 220 4.80 4.58 -13.65
N GLY A 221 3.72 3.86 -13.57
CA GLY A 221 2.36 4.36 -13.49
C GLY A 221 1.44 3.61 -14.44
N PRO A 222 0.33 4.18 -14.88
CA PRO A 222 -0.22 5.47 -14.52
C PRO A 222 -1.36 5.39 -13.47
N ALA A 223 -1.36 4.38 -12.59
CA ALA A 223 -2.40 4.18 -11.57
C ALA A 223 -3.80 4.07 -12.18
N CYS A 224 -4.00 3.15 -13.12
CA CYS A 224 -5.28 3.00 -13.81
C CYS A 224 -6.42 2.64 -12.87
N SER A 225 -7.57 3.31 -13.01
CA SER A 225 -8.77 3.07 -12.17
C SER A 225 -9.38 1.68 -12.37
N GLY A 226 -8.98 0.99 -13.41
CA GLY A 226 -9.29 -0.42 -13.63
C GLY A 226 -9.99 -0.76 -14.92
N SER A 227 -10.02 0.12 -15.91
CA SER A 227 -10.47 -0.20 -17.25
C SER A 227 -9.48 -1.12 -17.98
N MET A 228 -9.81 -2.39 -18.12
CA MET A 228 -8.95 -3.36 -18.81
C MET A 228 -8.79 -3.03 -20.31
N VAL A 229 -9.81 -2.42 -20.94
CA VAL A 229 -9.74 -1.98 -22.33
C VAL A 229 -8.77 -0.81 -22.49
N TRP A 230 -8.78 0.12 -21.55
CA TRP A 230 -7.84 1.24 -21.53
C TRP A 230 -6.40 0.74 -21.27
N THR A 231 -6.23 -0.15 -20.29
CA THR A 231 -4.95 -0.77 -19.93
C THR A 231 -4.31 -1.45 -21.14
N GLU A 232 -5.08 -2.30 -21.84
CA GLU A 232 -4.60 -3.00 -23.04
C GLU A 232 -4.20 -2.02 -24.15
N LYS A 233 -5.07 -1.03 -24.43
CA LYS A 233 -4.80 0.00 -25.44
C LYS A 233 -3.55 0.82 -25.10
N PHE A 234 -3.37 1.21 -23.82
CA PHE A 234 -2.23 1.98 -23.35
C PHE A 234 -0.92 1.19 -23.53
N LEU A 235 -0.84 -0.03 -22.99
CA LEU A 235 0.35 -0.86 -23.07
C LEU A 235 0.73 -1.21 -24.53
N SER A 236 -0.28 -1.38 -25.42
CA SER A 236 -0.03 -1.64 -26.83
C SER A 236 0.57 -0.45 -27.59
N GLN A 237 0.47 0.78 -27.08
CA GLN A 237 0.95 2.00 -27.72
C GLN A 237 2.15 2.63 -27.00
N LEU A 238 2.43 2.21 -25.77
CA LEU A 238 3.52 2.72 -24.95
C LEU A 238 4.87 2.47 -25.61
N LYS A 239 5.73 3.51 -25.60
CA LYS A 239 7.09 3.47 -26.17
C LYS A 239 8.17 3.71 -25.11
N ALA A 240 7.80 4.35 -24.00
CA ALA A 240 8.70 4.63 -22.91
C ALA A 240 9.11 3.37 -22.15
N PRO A 241 10.27 3.38 -21.47
CA PRO A 241 10.59 2.39 -20.45
C PRO A 241 9.50 2.33 -19.37
N LEU A 242 9.24 1.13 -18.84
CA LEU A 242 8.26 0.90 -17.78
C LEU A 242 8.88 -0.02 -16.72
N ASP A 243 9.23 0.52 -15.56
CA ASP A 243 9.75 -0.29 -14.45
C ASP A 243 8.61 -0.96 -13.65
N PHE A 244 7.45 -0.30 -13.58
CA PHE A 244 6.24 -0.84 -12.98
C PHE A 244 4.99 -0.29 -13.65
N TYR A 245 3.95 -1.11 -13.67
CA TYR A 245 2.59 -0.71 -14.04
C TYR A 245 1.72 -0.71 -12.80
N SER A 246 1.11 0.44 -12.48
CA SER A 246 0.23 0.59 -11.33
C SER A 246 -1.24 0.66 -11.74
N TRP A 247 -2.10 0.08 -10.90
CA TRP A 247 -3.52 -0.06 -11.18
C TRP A 247 -4.35 -0.22 -9.91
N HIS A 248 -5.67 -0.03 -10.01
CA HIS A 248 -6.63 -0.04 -8.88
C HIS A 248 -7.63 -1.18 -9.01
N CYS A 249 -8.08 -1.70 -7.86
CA CYS A 249 -9.13 -2.71 -7.79
C CYS A 249 -9.89 -2.65 -6.47
N TYR A 250 -11.13 -2.26 -6.52
CA TYR A 250 -12.05 -2.37 -5.41
C TYR A 250 -13.00 -3.53 -5.69
N ALA A 251 -13.08 -4.51 -4.79
CA ALA A 251 -13.81 -5.75 -5.03
C ALA A 251 -14.33 -6.38 -3.74
N PRO A 252 -15.41 -7.18 -3.79
CA PRO A 252 -15.93 -7.86 -2.60
C PRO A 252 -15.22 -9.18 -2.29
N THR A 253 -14.37 -9.68 -3.19
CA THR A 253 -13.69 -10.97 -3.03
C THR A 253 -12.23 -10.92 -3.46
N THR A 254 -11.39 -11.64 -2.74
CA THR A 254 -9.98 -11.84 -3.08
C THR A 254 -9.81 -12.44 -4.49
N LYS A 255 -10.70 -13.35 -4.88
CA LYS A 255 -10.70 -13.94 -6.23
C LYS A 255 -10.81 -12.88 -7.32
N ALA A 256 -11.72 -11.93 -7.19
CA ALA A 256 -11.90 -10.85 -8.18
C ALA A 256 -10.63 -9.98 -8.32
N VAL A 257 -9.93 -9.72 -7.21
CA VAL A 257 -8.63 -9.03 -7.22
C VAL A 257 -7.59 -9.85 -7.97
N MET A 258 -7.45 -11.14 -7.68
CA MET A 258 -6.46 -12.02 -8.32
C MET A 258 -6.75 -12.25 -9.80
N ASP A 259 -8.01 -12.41 -10.19
CA ASP A 259 -8.41 -12.57 -11.61
C ASP A 259 -8.02 -11.30 -12.42
N LYS A 260 -8.16 -10.11 -11.84
CA LYS A 260 -7.74 -8.86 -12.47
C LYS A 260 -6.22 -8.75 -12.55
N ALA A 261 -5.52 -9.10 -11.48
CA ALA A 261 -4.06 -9.12 -11.44
C ALA A 261 -3.46 -10.02 -12.53
N GLN A 262 -4.04 -11.20 -12.75
CA GLN A 262 -3.60 -12.12 -13.80
C GLN A 262 -3.79 -11.52 -15.21
N LYS A 263 -4.89 -10.79 -15.43
CA LYS A 263 -5.12 -10.09 -16.71
C LYS A 263 -4.09 -8.99 -16.95
N VAL A 264 -3.82 -8.17 -15.91
CA VAL A 264 -2.79 -7.12 -16.00
C VAL A 264 -1.43 -7.72 -16.33
N ARG A 265 -1.01 -8.79 -15.63
CA ARG A 265 0.25 -9.47 -15.92
C ARG A 265 0.28 -10.01 -17.37
N GLY A 266 -0.82 -10.60 -17.82
CA GLY A 266 -0.93 -11.08 -19.20
C GLY A 266 -0.75 -9.98 -20.26
N PHE A 267 -1.27 -8.78 -20.02
CA PHE A 267 -1.04 -7.64 -20.91
C PHE A 267 0.41 -7.15 -20.87
N LEU A 268 1.02 -7.07 -19.70
CA LEU A 268 2.43 -6.70 -19.58
C LEU A 268 3.34 -7.66 -20.36
N ASP A 269 3.12 -8.96 -20.20
CA ASP A 269 3.88 -9.99 -20.93
C ASP A 269 3.65 -9.90 -22.45
N GLN A 270 2.39 -9.71 -22.87
CA GLN A 270 1.99 -9.64 -24.29
C GLN A 270 2.60 -8.43 -25.00
N TYR A 271 2.69 -7.29 -24.33
CA TYR A 271 3.14 -6.03 -24.93
C TYR A 271 4.61 -5.71 -24.68
N GLY A 272 5.40 -6.67 -24.17
CA GLY A 272 6.85 -6.59 -24.10
C GLY A 272 7.41 -5.98 -22.81
N TYR A 273 6.64 -6.02 -21.71
CA TYR A 273 7.03 -5.56 -20.37
C TYR A 273 7.05 -6.70 -19.33
N PRO A 274 7.69 -7.86 -19.61
CA PRO A 274 7.68 -9.00 -18.68
C PRO A 274 8.38 -8.69 -17.35
N GLU A 275 9.36 -7.78 -17.35
CA GLU A 275 10.13 -7.40 -16.16
C GLU A 275 9.48 -6.26 -15.36
N ALA A 276 8.43 -5.61 -15.90
CA ALA A 276 7.74 -4.55 -15.19
C ALA A 276 6.95 -5.13 -14.00
N GLU A 277 7.13 -4.52 -12.83
CA GLU A 277 6.35 -4.88 -11.64
C GLU A 277 4.86 -4.54 -11.85
N SER A 278 3.98 -5.40 -11.37
CA SER A 278 2.54 -5.17 -11.32
C SER A 278 2.15 -4.72 -9.92
N ILE A 279 1.85 -3.43 -9.77
CA ILE A 279 1.56 -2.82 -8.47
C ILE A 279 0.09 -2.46 -8.35
N LEU A 280 -0.62 -3.12 -7.45
CA LEU A 280 -1.99 -2.76 -7.09
C LEU A 280 -1.94 -1.69 -5.98
N ASN A 281 -1.94 -0.42 -6.40
CA ASN A 281 -1.66 0.68 -5.50
C ASN A 281 -2.88 1.47 -5.02
N GLU A 282 -4.09 1.00 -5.34
CA GLU A 282 -5.32 1.33 -4.60
C GLU A 282 -6.24 0.11 -4.59
N TRP A 283 -6.60 -0.35 -3.40
CA TRP A 283 -7.54 -1.44 -3.24
C TRP A 283 -8.20 -1.42 -1.87
N ASN A 284 -9.44 -1.87 -1.82
CA ASN A 284 -10.19 -2.10 -0.60
C ASN A 284 -11.40 -2.99 -0.86
N TYR A 285 -12.10 -3.40 0.22
CA TYR A 285 -13.36 -4.10 0.13
C TYR A 285 -14.48 -3.17 -0.37
N VAL A 286 -15.08 -3.50 -1.49
CA VAL A 286 -16.25 -2.80 -2.03
C VAL A 286 -17.19 -3.81 -2.70
N GLN A 287 -18.43 -3.92 -2.20
CA GLN A 287 -19.45 -4.80 -2.76
C GLN A 287 -20.16 -4.14 -3.94
N ALA A 288 -20.49 -2.87 -3.82
CA ALA A 288 -21.04 -2.06 -4.90
C ALA A 288 -20.69 -0.58 -4.70
N TRP A 289 -20.83 0.21 -5.77
CA TRP A 289 -20.52 1.65 -5.79
C TRP A 289 -21.71 2.57 -5.52
N ARG A 290 -22.89 2.01 -5.22
CA ARG A 290 -24.14 2.76 -5.00
C ARG A 290 -25.09 2.01 -4.07
N GLY A 291 -26.04 2.77 -3.50
CA GLY A 291 -27.09 2.21 -2.66
C GLY A 291 -26.60 1.65 -1.32
N ASP A 292 -27.40 0.78 -0.73
CA ASP A 292 -27.14 0.21 0.60
C ASP A 292 -25.87 -0.66 0.63
N ASP A 293 -25.56 -1.34 -0.47
CA ASP A 293 -24.34 -2.15 -0.59
C ASP A 293 -23.06 -1.29 -0.56
N TYR A 294 -23.12 -0.03 -1.04
CA TYR A 294 -22.02 0.90 -0.89
C TYR A 294 -21.83 1.31 0.57
N ILE A 295 -22.90 1.66 1.26
CA ILE A 295 -22.89 2.02 2.69
C ILE A 295 -22.37 0.82 3.50
N TYR A 296 -22.88 -0.38 3.24
CA TYR A 296 -22.41 -1.61 3.82
C TYR A 296 -20.89 -1.81 3.62
N SER A 297 -20.38 -1.59 2.41
CA SER A 297 -18.96 -1.71 2.12
C SER A 297 -18.12 -0.78 2.99
N GLN A 298 -18.52 0.51 3.10
CA GLN A 298 -17.83 1.50 3.92
C GLN A 298 -17.79 1.08 5.41
N GLU A 299 -18.89 0.54 5.92
CA GLU A 299 -18.94 0.04 7.29
C GLU A 299 -18.05 -1.19 7.52
N GLN A 300 -18.04 -2.13 6.56
CA GLN A 300 -17.27 -3.36 6.70
C GLN A 300 -15.75 -3.13 6.61
N GLN A 301 -15.28 -2.11 5.91
CA GLN A 301 -13.86 -1.77 5.84
C GLN A 301 -13.22 -1.58 7.22
N ALA A 302 -13.97 -1.06 8.19
CA ALA A 302 -13.47 -0.83 9.55
C ALA A 302 -13.69 -2.02 10.51
N LYS A 303 -14.44 -3.04 10.09
CA LYS A 303 -14.86 -4.20 10.90
C LYS A 303 -14.03 -5.45 10.57
N ILE A 304 -14.37 -6.53 11.25
CA ILE A 304 -13.63 -7.80 11.11
C ILE A 304 -13.71 -8.41 9.70
N LYS A 305 -14.80 -8.19 8.97
CA LYS A 305 -14.93 -8.62 7.57
C LYS A 305 -13.89 -7.93 6.69
N GLY A 306 -13.72 -6.62 6.83
CA GLY A 306 -12.68 -5.87 6.13
C GLY A 306 -11.27 -6.34 6.50
N ALA A 307 -11.01 -6.60 7.78
CA ALA A 307 -9.73 -7.15 8.24
C ALA A 307 -9.44 -8.52 7.61
N ALA A 308 -10.42 -9.43 7.60
CA ALA A 308 -10.25 -10.74 6.99
C ALA A 308 -10.05 -10.65 5.46
N PHE A 309 -10.78 -9.75 4.77
CA PHE A 309 -10.55 -9.47 3.35
C PHE A 309 -9.11 -8.98 3.09
N VAL A 310 -8.60 -8.10 3.94
CA VAL A 310 -7.23 -7.57 3.84
C VAL A 310 -6.20 -8.69 4.02
N ALA A 311 -6.30 -9.48 5.10
CA ALA A 311 -5.37 -10.59 5.38
C ALA A 311 -5.40 -11.67 4.29
N ALA A 312 -6.60 -12.02 3.82
CA ALA A 312 -6.80 -12.98 2.72
C ALA A 312 -6.18 -12.49 1.41
N THR A 313 -6.39 -11.21 1.08
CA THR A 313 -5.86 -10.60 -0.15
C THR A 313 -4.34 -10.49 -0.12
N MET A 314 -3.74 -10.09 1.01
CA MET A 314 -2.28 -10.08 1.20
C MET A 314 -1.68 -11.48 1.00
N SER A 315 -2.30 -12.50 1.59
CA SER A 315 -1.84 -13.90 1.48
C SER A 315 -1.95 -14.45 0.05
N ALA A 316 -3.03 -14.13 -0.65
CA ALA A 316 -3.23 -14.55 -2.04
C ALA A 316 -2.28 -13.81 -3.00
N ALA A 317 -2.10 -12.50 -2.82
CA ALA A 317 -1.23 -11.66 -3.65
C ALA A 317 0.24 -12.06 -3.54
N GLN A 318 0.70 -12.48 -2.36
CA GLN A 318 2.06 -13.01 -2.16
C GLN A 318 2.41 -14.13 -3.15
N ARG A 319 1.43 -14.96 -3.50
CA ARG A 319 1.59 -16.10 -4.42
C ARG A 319 1.22 -15.76 -5.86
N GLY A 320 0.57 -14.62 -6.07
CA GLY A 320 0.07 -14.17 -7.36
C GLY A 320 1.06 -13.29 -8.14
N SER A 321 0.52 -12.69 -9.18
CA SER A 321 1.23 -11.81 -10.12
C SER A 321 1.25 -10.34 -9.69
N ILE A 322 1.04 -10.06 -8.41
CA ILE A 322 1.17 -8.72 -7.82
C ILE A 322 2.52 -8.64 -7.12
N ASP A 323 3.24 -7.54 -7.31
CA ASP A 323 4.55 -7.32 -6.71
C ASP A 323 4.48 -6.42 -5.47
N MET A 324 3.48 -5.53 -5.39
CA MET A 324 3.20 -4.70 -4.22
C MET A 324 1.70 -4.42 -4.11
N LEU A 325 1.19 -4.42 -2.87
CA LEU A 325 -0.16 -3.96 -2.55
C LEU A 325 -0.09 -2.68 -1.73
N MET A 326 -0.87 -1.65 -2.09
CA MET A 326 -0.98 -0.40 -1.33
C MET A 326 -2.45 -0.14 -0.98
N TYR A 327 -2.80 -0.46 0.26
CA TYR A 327 -4.16 -0.34 0.77
C TYR A 327 -4.67 1.11 0.74
N TYR A 328 -5.87 1.34 0.23
CA TYR A 328 -6.51 2.65 0.25
C TYR A 328 -7.58 2.73 1.35
N ASP A 329 -7.39 3.53 2.44
CA ASP A 329 -6.16 4.23 2.72
C ASP A 329 -5.85 4.18 4.24
N ALA A 330 -4.68 4.64 4.63
CA ALA A 330 -4.24 4.69 6.02
C ALA A 330 -4.48 6.07 6.68
N ARG A 331 -5.03 7.05 5.96
CA ARG A 331 -5.25 8.41 6.45
C ARG A 331 -6.46 8.46 7.39
N PRO A 332 -6.29 8.87 8.68
CA PRO A 332 -7.43 9.06 9.57
C PRO A 332 -8.38 10.13 9.05
N GLY A 333 -9.68 9.96 9.31
CA GLY A 333 -10.66 11.01 9.02
C GLY A 333 -11.33 10.93 7.66
N THR A 334 -11.04 9.90 6.86
CA THR A 334 -11.77 9.63 5.62
C THR A 334 -12.77 8.49 5.81
N HIS A 335 -13.80 8.43 4.97
CA HIS A 335 -14.76 7.31 4.99
C HIS A 335 -14.21 6.04 4.32
N TRP A 336 -13.08 6.11 3.63
CA TRP A 336 -12.36 4.99 3.03
C TRP A 336 -11.38 4.31 3.97
N ASN A 337 -11.25 4.79 5.19
CA ASN A 337 -10.24 4.35 6.13
C ASN A 337 -10.75 3.23 7.03
N GLY A 338 -10.29 2.03 6.79
CA GLY A 338 -10.53 0.88 7.65
C GLY A 338 -9.47 0.65 8.73
N MET A 339 -8.34 1.37 8.69
CA MET A 339 -7.22 1.18 9.62
C MET A 339 -7.32 2.03 10.88
N PHE A 340 -7.75 3.29 10.75
CA PHE A 340 -7.74 4.27 11.84
C PHE A 340 -9.05 5.04 11.93
N SER A 341 -9.55 5.23 13.14
CA SER A 341 -10.77 6.01 13.36
C SER A 341 -10.57 7.50 13.13
N SER A 342 -11.66 8.17 12.76
CA SER A 342 -11.70 9.64 12.68
C SER A 342 -11.81 10.28 14.05
N LEU A 343 -12.55 9.66 14.98
CA LEU A 343 -12.82 10.15 16.34
C LEU A 343 -12.88 8.98 17.34
N PRO A 344 -12.02 8.91 18.34
CA PRO A 344 -10.80 9.73 18.49
C PRO A 344 -9.86 9.43 17.36
N MET A 345 -9.13 10.44 16.87
CA MET A 345 -8.30 10.29 15.71
C MET A 345 -7.14 9.31 15.97
N GLY A 346 -6.87 8.46 14.98
CA GLY A 346 -5.74 7.55 15.01
C GLY A 346 -5.93 6.29 15.86
N LYS A 347 -7.10 6.08 16.49
CA LYS A 347 -7.38 4.80 17.14
C LYS A 347 -7.42 3.70 16.08
N VAL A 348 -6.69 2.61 16.31
CA VAL A 348 -6.69 1.44 15.41
C VAL A 348 -8.06 0.76 15.34
N LEU A 349 -8.42 0.32 14.15
CA LEU A 349 -9.62 -0.43 13.83
C LEU A 349 -9.24 -1.86 13.38
N LYS A 350 -10.22 -2.72 13.16
CA LYS A 350 -9.95 -4.14 12.84
C LYS A 350 -9.02 -4.33 11.63
N ALA A 351 -9.20 -3.54 10.56
CA ALA A 351 -8.39 -3.67 9.35
C ALA A 351 -6.91 -3.22 9.49
N TYR A 352 -6.53 -2.65 10.62
CA TYR A 352 -5.12 -2.37 10.95
C TYR A 352 -4.32 -3.66 11.24
N TYR A 353 -4.92 -4.61 11.96
CA TYR A 353 -4.18 -5.76 12.51
C TYR A 353 -3.56 -6.70 11.48
N PRO A 354 -4.09 -6.91 10.29
CA PRO A 354 -3.41 -7.64 9.22
C PRO A 354 -2.03 -7.09 8.85
N PHE A 355 -1.78 -5.78 9.01
CA PHE A 355 -0.51 -5.16 8.66
C PHE A 355 0.64 -5.62 9.57
N PRO A 356 0.60 -5.49 10.90
CA PRO A 356 1.64 -6.05 11.77
C PRO A 356 1.70 -7.59 11.70
N MET A 357 0.59 -8.30 11.43
CA MET A 357 0.62 -9.74 11.20
C MET A 357 1.45 -10.07 9.95
N PHE A 358 1.19 -9.40 8.82
CA PHE A 358 1.93 -9.62 7.59
C PHE A 358 3.38 -9.14 7.69
N ASN A 359 3.63 -8.03 8.40
CA ASN A 359 5.00 -7.55 8.67
C ASN A 359 5.84 -8.62 9.38
N THR A 360 5.26 -9.44 10.26
CA THR A 360 5.98 -10.56 10.88
C THR A 360 6.55 -11.52 9.83
N LEU A 361 5.80 -11.81 8.77
CA LEU A 361 6.28 -12.64 7.65
C LEU A 361 7.33 -11.88 6.81
N TYR A 362 7.08 -10.61 6.55
CA TYR A 362 7.96 -9.76 5.76
C TYR A 362 9.36 -9.63 6.38
N GLN A 363 9.45 -9.48 7.70
CA GLN A 363 10.72 -9.44 8.43
C GLN A 363 11.49 -10.78 8.41
N LEU A 364 10.80 -11.91 8.34
CA LEU A 364 11.45 -13.23 8.14
C LEU A 364 12.02 -13.38 6.72
N GLY A 365 11.40 -12.75 5.74
CA GLY A 365 11.94 -12.53 4.40
C GLY A 365 11.82 -13.69 3.42
N ASN A 366 11.95 -14.96 3.83
CA ASN A 366 11.90 -16.10 2.91
C ASN A 366 10.50 -16.71 2.90
N CYS A 367 9.79 -16.56 1.77
CA CYS A 367 8.50 -17.20 1.53
C CYS A 367 8.69 -18.70 1.34
N VAL A 368 7.87 -19.51 2.00
CA VAL A 368 7.88 -20.96 1.86
C VAL A 368 6.62 -21.46 1.16
N GLU A 369 6.70 -22.70 0.63
CA GLU A 369 5.60 -23.31 -0.09
C GLU A 369 4.39 -23.52 0.84
N THR A 370 3.21 -23.10 0.35
CA THR A 370 1.94 -23.33 1.02
C THR A 370 0.91 -23.88 0.04
N ILE A 371 0.10 -24.85 0.48
CA ILE A 371 -0.96 -25.45 -0.30
C ILE A 371 -2.26 -25.35 0.51
N THR A 372 -3.34 -24.91 -0.15
CA THR A 372 -4.68 -24.95 0.42
C THR A 372 -5.69 -25.45 -0.61
N GLU A 373 -6.54 -26.36 -0.19
CA GLU A 373 -7.71 -26.84 -0.92
C GLU A 373 -9.01 -26.41 -0.22
N GLU A 374 -8.88 -25.74 0.94
CA GLU A 374 -10.01 -25.27 1.72
C GLU A 374 -10.66 -24.05 1.08
N GLU A 375 -11.93 -24.15 0.76
CA GLU A 375 -12.72 -23.03 0.25
C GLU A 375 -12.79 -21.91 1.29
N GLY A 376 -12.44 -20.68 0.88
CA GLY A 376 -12.34 -19.52 1.76
C GLY A 376 -11.10 -19.51 2.66
N GLY A 377 -10.22 -20.52 2.55
CA GLY A 377 -8.97 -20.60 3.29
C GLY A 377 -7.80 -19.94 2.56
N TYR A 378 -7.11 -19.01 3.20
CA TYR A 378 -5.94 -18.31 2.69
C TYR A 378 -4.76 -18.50 3.63
N ILE A 379 -3.59 -18.84 3.09
CA ILE A 379 -2.41 -19.14 3.89
C ILE A 379 -1.17 -18.57 3.25
N CYS A 380 -0.32 -17.94 4.04
CA CYS A 380 1.00 -17.46 3.67
C CYS A 380 1.97 -17.80 4.81
N ALA A 381 3.21 -18.18 4.48
CA ALA A 381 4.19 -18.55 5.48
C ALA A 381 5.60 -18.10 5.10
N ALA A 382 6.39 -17.81 6.12
CA ALA A 382 7.77 -17.38 5.97
C ALA A 382 8.69 -18.03 7.01
N ARG A 383 9.99 -18.10 6.70
CA ARG A 383 11.02 -18.55 7.65
C ARG A 383 12.31 -17.76 7.54
N ASN A 384 13.04 -17.75 8.66
CA ASN A 384 14.43 -17.30 8.71
C ASN A 384 15.18 -18.09 9.83
N GLY A 385 16.12 -18.96 9.45
CA GLY A 385 16.83 -19.80 10.42
C GLY A 385 15.88 -20.62 11.28
N ASP A 386 15.91 -20.39 12.60
CA ASP A 386 15.15 -21.10 13.62
C ASP A 386 13.78 -20.44 13.93
N GLU A 387 13.40 -19.43 13.16
CA GLU A 387 12.13 -18.72 13.31
C GLU A 387 11.28 -18.84 12.04
N ALA A 388 9.97 -18.99 12.23
CA ALA A 388 8.99 -19.03 11.14
C ALA A 388 7.67 -18.39 11.58
N ALA A 389 6.86 -18.02 10.61
CA ALA A 389 5.49 -17.56 10.86
C ALA A 389 4.54 -18.06 9.77
N VAL A 390 3.29 -18.26 10.17
CA VAL A 390 2.18 -18.62 9.27
C VAL A 390 1.02 -17.67 9.53
N LEU A 391 0.57 -16.98 8.50
CA LEU A 391 -0.68 -16.22 8.49
C LEU A 391 -1.75 -17.08 7.83
N LEU A 392 -2.82 -17.37 8.56
CA LEU A 392 -3.96 -18.16 8.13
C LEU A 392 -5.23 -17.33 8.27
N THR A 393 -6.08 -17.30 7.24
CA THR A 393 -7.33 -16.55 7.24
C THR A 393 -8.47 -17.38 6.65
N HIS A 394 -9.64 -17.32 7.27
CA HIS A 394 -10.90 -17.73 6.68
C HIS A 394 -11.69 -16.49 6.26
N PHE A 395 -11.89 -16.35 4.97
CA PHE A 395 -12.69 -15.28 4.39
C PHE A 395 -13.59 -15.79 3.29
N ASN A 396 -14.90 -15.61 3.47
CA ASN A 396 -15.90 -15.74 2.43
C ASN A 396 -16.80 -14.50 2.47
N ASN A 397 -17.15 -13.92 1.32
CA ASN A 397 -17.98 -12.72 1.29
C ASN A 397 -19.41 -12.92 1.77
N ASP A 398 -19.89 -14.17 1.78
CA ASP A 398 -21.21 -14.53 2.34
C ASP A 398 -21.14 -14.56 3.87
N ASP A 399 -21.87 -13.64 4.52
CA ASP A 399 -21.93 -13.51 5.98
C ASP A 399 -22.57 -14.75 6.66
N SER A 400 -23.34 -15.54 5.92
CA SER A 400 -23.95 -16.78 6.41
C SER A 400 -23.03 -18.01 6.38
N THR A 401 -21.78 -17.85 5.92
CA THR A 401 -20.80 -18.94 5.84
C THR A 401 -20.59 -19.59 7.20
N GLU A 402 -20.80 -20.89 7.28
CA GLU A 402 -20.64 -21.67 8.51
C GLU A 402 -19.18 -21.70 8.98
N ALA A 403 -19.02 -21.82 10.30
CA ALA A 403 -17.72 -22.01 10.91
C ALA A 403 -17.11 -23.36 10.49
N LYS A 404 -15.82 -23.36 10.21
CA LYS A 404 -15.05 -24.56 9.84
C LYS A 404 -13.92 -24.78 10.87
N ASN A 405 -13.37 -25.98 10.91
CA ASN A 405 -12.07 -26.24 11.51
C ASN A 405 -11.06 -26.46 10.39
N PHE A 406 -9.95 -25.72 10.42
CA PHE A 406 -8.86 -25.93 9.48
C PHE A 406 -7.76 -26.79 10.10
N SER A 407 -7.38 -27.84 9.39
CA SER A 407 -6.22 -28.67 9.73
C SER A 407 -5.02 -28.24 8.89
N ILE A 408 -3.91 -27.94 9.56
CA ILE A 408 -2.69 -27.45 8.91
C ILE A 408 -1.55 -28.41 9.21
N ASP A 409 -0.99 -29.01 8.19
CA ASP A 409 0.23 -29.81 8.26
C ASP A 409 1.44 -28.89 8.11
N LEU A 410 2.30 -28.87 9.10
CA LEU A 410 3.57 -28.14 9.11
C LEU A 410 4.72 -29.14 8.95
N VAL A 411 5.55 -28.95 7.93
CA VAL A 411 6.64 -29.87 7.58
C VAL A 411 7.95 -29.09 7.51
N GLY A 412 9.02 -29.68 8.04
CA GLY A 412 10.38 -29.12 7.90
C GLY A 412 10.77 -28.10 8.95
N PHE A 413 10.05 -28.02 10.09
CA PHE A 413 10.38 -27.04 11.11
C PHE A 413 10.61 -27.62 12.52
N GLY A 414 9.96 -28.71 12.89
CA GLY A 414 10.20 -29.36 14.17
C GLY A 414 11.36 -30.35 14.11
N ASP A 415 11.84 -30.75 15.28
CA ASP A 415 12.81 -31.81 15.51
C ASP A 415 12.54 -32.55 16.82
N GLU A 416 13.49 -33.34 17.33
CA GLU A 416 13.34 -34.07 18.61
C GLU A 416 13.27 -33.13 19.83
N ASN A 417 13.82 -31.89 19.74
CA ASN A 417 13.75 -30.89 20.79
C ASN A 417 12.42 -30.13 20.77
N GLY A 418 11.75 -30.15 19.63
CA GLY A 418 10.45 -29.56 19.39
C GLY A 418 10.51 -28.12 18.85
N ALA A 419 9.37 -27.69 18.36
CA ALA A 419 9.09 -26.31 17.97
C ALA A 419 8.02 -25.72 18.92
N GLU A 420 8.27 -24.55 19.47
CA GLU A 420 7.27 -23.77 20.19
C GLU A 420 6.45 -22.97 19.19
N VAL A 421 5.13 -23.07 19.27
CA VAL A 421 4.18 -22.33 18.43
C VAL A 421 3.34 -21.44 19.32
N GLU A 422 3.40 -20.13 19.09
CA GLU A 422 2.52 -19.14 19.69
C GLU A 422 1.39 -18.78 18.72
N PHE A 423 0.19 -18.68 19.26
CA PHE A 423 -1.02 -18.38 18.51
C PHE A 423 -1.49 -16.97 18.82
N TYR A 424 -1.71 -16.16 17.80
CA TYR A 424 -2.31 -14.82 17.90
C TYR A 424 -3.59 -14.81 17.07
N LEU A 425 -4.68 -14.39 17.68
CA LEU A 425 -6.03 -14.46 17.11
C LEU A 425 -6.54 -13.05 16.76
N LEU A 426 -7.06 -12.92 15.55
CA LEU A 426 -7.83 -11.76 15.09
C LEU A 426 -9.23 -12.25 14.67
N ASP A 427 -10.26 -11.84 15.42
CA ASP A 427 -11.67 -12.08 15.11
C ASP A 427 -12.53 -10.91 15.61
N GLU A 428 -13.84 -11.08 15.73
CA GLU A 428 -14.73 -10.01 16.21
C GLU A 428 -14.34 -9.50 17.60
N THR A 429 -13.86 -10.37 18.48
CA THR A 429 -13.57 -10.08 19.89
C THR A 429 -12.08 -9.99 20.24
N HIS A 430 -11.20 -10.46 19.36
CA HIS A 430 -9.76 -10.44 19.54
C HIS A 430 -9.06 -9.53 18.51
N ASP A 431 -8.09 -8.78 18.97
CA ASP A 431 -7.34 -7.77 18.20
C ASP A 431 -5.88 -8.23 17.97
N CYS A 432 -5.70 -9.36 17.28
CA CYS A 432 -4.40 -10.03 17.13
C CYS A 432 -3.76 -10.31 18.50
N THR A 433 -4.56 -10.78 19.43
CA THR A 433 -4.16 -11.04 20.82
C THR A 433 -3.59 -12.45 20.98
N PHE A 434 -2.64 -12.61 21.92
CA PHE A 434 -2.10 -13.91 22.27
C PHE A 434 -3.20 -14.86 22.75
N ALA A 435 -3.37 -16.00 22.06
CA ALA A 435 -4.42 -16.99 22.34
C ALA A 435 -3.87 -18.28 22.96
N GLY A 436 -2.55 -18.40 23.10
CA GLY A 436 -1.91 -19.56 23.72
C GLY A 436 -0.62 -19.96 23.03
N LYS A 437 0.00 -21.01 23.58
CA LYS A 437 1.19 -21.62 22.99
C LYS A 437 1.24 -23.12 23.24
N SER A 438 1.88 -23.84 22.31
CA SER A 438 2.09 -25.28 22.40
C SER A 438 3.45 -25.67 21.86
N THR A 439 3.96 -26.80 22.29
CA THR A 439 5.18 -27.40 21.74
C THR A 439 4.82 -28.64 20.91
N TYR A 440 5.36 -28.71 19.71
CA TYR A 440 5.21 -29.82 18.78
C TYR A 440 6.54 -30.45 18.49
N TYR A 441 6.58 -31.77 18.31
CA TYR A 441 7.79 -32.55 18.12
C TYR A 441 7.80 -33.25 16.76
N GLY A 442 9.01 -33.48 16.25
CA GLY A 442 9.22 -34.14 14.95
C GLY A 442 9.19 -33.17 13.78
N ASP A 443 9.72 -33.60 12.64
CA ASP A 443 9.80 -32.80 11.42
C ASP A 443 8.42 -32.47 10.81
N ARG A 444 7.39 -33.21 11.17
CA ARG A 444 6.01 -33.00 10.74
C ARG A 444 5.06 -33.04 11.92
N PHE A 445 4.21 -32.06 12.00
CA PHE A 445 3.10 -32.02 12.98
C PHE A 445 1.89 -31.30 12.40
N SER A 446 0.71 -31.59 12.94
CA SER A 446 -0.55 -30.98 12.49
C SER A 446 -1.15 -30.13 13.60
N ILE A 447 -1.79 -29.04 13.22
CA ILE A 447 -2.51 -28.12 14.10
C ILE A 447 -3.93 -28.02 13.60
N GLU A 448 -4.90 -28.16 14.48
CA GLU A 448 -6.31 -27.89 14.20
C GLU A 448 -6.74 -26.58 14.85
N LEU A 449 -7.37 -25.71 14.08
CA LEU A 449 -7.83 -24.40 14.52
C LEU A 449 -9.31 -24.20 14.19
N PRO A 450 -10.11 -23.70 15.14
CA PRO A 450 -11.47 -23.25 14.84
C PRO A 450 -11.37 -21.96 14.00
N MET A 451 -12.02 -21.98 12.84
CA MET A 451 -11.98 -20.90 11.85
C MET A 451 -13.40 -20.47 11.49
N PRO A 452 -14.13 -19.76 12.36
CA PRO A 452 -15.32 -19.03 11.93
C PRO A 452 -14.99 -18.11 10.75
N ASN A 453 -16.00 -17.78 9.94
CA ASN A 453 -15.78 -16.79 8.88
C ASN A 453 -15.22 -15.48 9.46
N PHE A 454 -14.34 -14.81 8.74
CA PHE A 454 -13.63 -13.59 9.15
C PHE A 454 -12.63 -13.77 10.31
N THR A 455 -12.06 -14.97 10.45
CA THR A 455 -11.03 -15.24 11.46
C THR A 455 -9.65 -15.31 10.82
N SER A 456 -8.65 -14.73 11.49
CA SER A 456 -7.25 -14.86 11.11
C SER A 456 -6.40 -15.28 12.31
N TYR A 457 -5.46 -16.18 12.06
CA TYR A 457 -4.42 -16.56 13.02
C TYR A 457 -3.04 -16.19 12.47
N LEU A 458 -2.21 -15.61 13.32
CA LEU A 458 -0.76 -15.57 13.13
C LEU A 458 -0.14 -16.61 14.06
N LEU A 459 0.54 -17.60 13.48
CA LEU A 459 1.36 -18.56 14.21
C LEU A 459 2.81 -18.06 14.15
N LYS A 460 3.44 -17.83 15.31
CA LYS A 460 4.88 -17.61 15.43
C LYS A 460 5.53 -18.87 15.93
N ILE A 461 6.51 -19.35 15.20
CA ILE A 461 7.13 -20.67 15.42
C ILE A 461 8.62 -20.49 15.66
N LYS A 462 9.13 -21.12 16.72
CA LYS A 462 10.56 -21.07 17.06
C LYS A 462 11.05 -22.47 17.42
N LYS A 463 12.19 -22.88 16.85
CA LYS A 463 12.87 -24.10 17.27
C LYS A 463 13.36 -23.96 18.69
N LYS A 464 13.15 -25.02 19.50
CA LYS A 464 13.73 -25.09 20.84
C LYS A 464 15.22 -25.41 20.74
N GLN A 465 16.04 -24.60 21.38
CA GLN A 465 17.46 -24.88 21.54
C GLN A 465 17.66 -25.90 22.67
N LEU A 466 18.65 -26.79 22.52
CA LEU A 466 19.11 -27.62 23.62
C LEU A 466 19.70 -26.69 24.72
N ASN A 467 19.09 -26.76 25.92
CA ASN A 467 19.70 -26.15 27.10
C ASN A 467 20.93 -26.94 27.57
#